data_6a8ffca826b907f57b3454a83b9eefcd
#
_entry.id   6a8ffca826b907f57b3454a83b9eefcd
#
_cell.length_a   1.000
_cell.length_b   1.000
_cell.length_c   1.000
_cell.angle_alpha   90.00
_cell.angle_beta   90.00
_cell.angle_gamma   90.00
#
_symmetry.space_group_name_H-M   'P 1'
#
loop_
_entity.id
_entity.type
_entity.pdbx_description
1 polymer ?
#
loop_
_entity_poly.entity_id
_entity_poly.type
_entity_poly.pdbx_seq_one_letter_code
_entity_poly.pdbx_strand_id
1 'polypeptide(L)'
;MSRTDFNTLLEAGAHFGHLKRKWNPKMAPYIFMEKNGIHIIDLHKTVLKLDEAANALKQIAKSGRRVLFVATKKQAKEIVAEKIAAIGMPYVTERWAGGMLTNFPTIRKAVKKMSTIDKMTNDGTFDNFSKREKLQIARQRAKLEKNLGSIADLTRLPAALFVVDVQKESNAVKEAKRLNIPVFAMVDTFVIQPTLITLSLQMTMRPSRSL
;
A
#
# COMPACT_ATOMS: atom_id res chain seq x y z
N MET A 1 -3.62 7.36 -24.85
CA MET A 1 -2.51 6.39 -24.92
C MET A 1 -2.56 5.54 -23.67
N SER A 2 -2.64 4.23 -23.82
CA SER A 2 -2.50 3.28 -22.72
C SER A 2 -1.10 3.40 -22.11
N ARG A 3 -0.99 3.32 -20.79
CA ARG A 3 0.29 3.47 -20.07
C ARG A 3 1.14 2.20 -20.09
N THR A 4 0.48 1.08 -20.36
CA THR A 4 1.12 -0.23 -20.41
C THR A 4 0.47 -1.02 -21.54
N ASP A 5 1.27 -1.69 -22.34
CA ASP A 5 0.80 -2.49 -23.46
C ASP A 5 0.50 -3.92 -23.01
N PHE A 6 -0.42 -4.57 -23.71
CA PHE A 6 -0.77 -5.97 -23.51
C PHE A 6 0.49 -6.87 -23.59
N ASN A 7 1.35 -6.65 -24.57
CA ASN A 7 2.56 -7.44 -24.78
C ASN A 7 3.54 -7.33 -23.60
N THR A 8 3.72 -6.13 -23.07
CA THR A 8 4.58 -5.89 -21.89
C THR A 8 4.09 -6.67 -20.67
N LEU A 9 2.76 -6.69 -20.43
CA LEU A 9 2.18 -7.47 -19.33
C LEU A 9 2.30 -8.97 -19.56
N LEU A 10 2.17 -9.42 -20.81
CA LEU A 10 2.31 -10.81 -21.19
C LEU A 10 3.74 -11.31 -20.96
N GLU A 11 4.74 -10.56 -21.41
CA GLU A 11 6.17 -10.84 -21.21
C GLU A 11 6.55 -10.84 -19.73
N ALA A 12 5.97 -9.93 -18.92
CA ALA A 12 6.15 -9.91 -17.48
C ALA A 12 5.44 -11.07 -16.75
N GLY A 13 4.70 -11.91 -17.44
CA GLY A 13 3.98 -13.04 -16.84
C GLY A 13 2.78 -12.64 -15.97
N ALA A 14 2.26 -11.42 -16.12
CA ALA A 14 1.14 -10.90 -15.32
C ALA A 14 -0.20 -11.64 -15.56
N HIS A 15 -0.27 -12.47 -16.60
CA HIS A 15 -1.43 -13.29 -16.92
C HIS A 15 -1.56 -14.55 -16.06
N PHE A 16 -0.50 -14.97 -15.35
CA PHE A 16 -0.58 -16.14 -14.47
C PHE A 16 -1.26 -15.79 -13.16
N GLY A 17 -2.39 -16.43 -12.89
CA GLY A 17 -3.08 -16.39 -11.61
C GLY A 17 -2.73 -17.58 -10.71
N HIS A 18 -3.52 -17.82 -9.69
CA HIS A 18 -3.36 -18.94 -8.76
C HIS A 18 -4.02 -20.23 -9.27
N LEU A 19 -3.70 -21.34 -8.60
CA LEU A 19 -4.32 -22.63 -8.81
C LEU A 19 -5.84 -22.56 -8.62
N LYS A 20 -6.63 -23.25 -9.46
CA LYS A 20 -8.08 -23.34 -9.40
C LYS A 20 -8.61 -23.64 -8.00
N ARG A 21 -7.93 -24.47 -7.21
CA ARG A 21 -8.35 -24.82 -5.85
C ARG A 21 -8.35 -23.66 -4.86
N LYS A 22 -7.65 -22.55 -5.16
CA LYS A 22 -7.47 -21.40 -4.28
C LYS A 22 -8.11 -20.11 -4.79
N TRP A 23 -8.89 -20.16 -5.86
CA TRP A 23 -9.46 -18.98 -6.47
C TRP A 23 -10.72 -18.48 -5.76
N ASN A 24 -11.09 -17.24 -6.01
CA ASN A 24 -12.35 -16.67 -5.55
C ASN A 24 -13.36 -16.61 -6.71
N PRO A 25 -14.59 -17.15 -6.53
CA PRO A 25 -15.63 -17.10 -7.56
C PRO A 25 -15.96 -15.70 -8.09
N LYS A 26 -15.78 -14.67 -7.27
CA LYS A 26 -15.98 -13.26 -7.68
C LYS A 26 -14.99 -12.78 -8.73
N MET A 27 -13.90 -13.51 -8.93
CA MET A 27 -12.91 -13.23 -9.97
C MET A 27 -13.26 -13.86 -11.33
N ALA A 28 -14.32 -14.67 -11.41
CA ALA A 28 -14.75 -15.32 -12.65
C ALA A 28 -14.82 -14.38 -13.88
N PRO A 29 -15.36 -13.14 -13.78
CA PRO A 29 -15.42 -12.23 -14.93
C PRO A 29 -14.06 -11.81 -15.50
N TYR A 30 -12.98 -12.02 -14.75
CA TYR A 30 -11.62 -11.57 -15.07
C TYR A 30 -10.68 -12.71 -15.46
N ILE A 31 -11.17 -13.94 -15.37
CA ILE A 31 -10.44 -15.14 -15.80
C ILE A 31 -10.76 -15.37 -17.28
N PHE A 32 -9.73 -15.46 -18.09
CA PHE A 32 -9.85 -15.76 -19.52
C PHE A 32 -10.05 -17.26 -19.75
N MET A 33 -9.19 -18.09 -19.14
CA MET A 33 -9.25 -19.54 -19.27
C MET A 33 -8.51 -20.24 -18.12
N GLU A 34 -8.65 -21.56 -18.07
CA GLU A 34 -7.86 -22.45 -17.18
C GLU A 34 -6.89 -23.27 -18.03
N LYS A 35 -5.63 -23.31 -17.64
CA LYS A 35 -4.59 -24.14 -18.26
C LYS A 35 -3.75 -24.83 -17.17
N ASN A 36 -3.65 -26.15 -17.23
CA ASN A 36 -2.88 -26.96 -16.27
C ASN A 36 -3.28 -26.71 -14.80
N GLY A 37 -4.58 -26.46 -14.53
CA GLY A 37 -5.09 -26.18 -13.18
C GLY A 37 -4.75 -24.78 -12.64
N ILE A 38 -4.23 -23.89 -13.49
CA ILE A 38 -3.92 -22.49 -13.17
C ILE A 38 -4.88 -21.60 -13.95
N HIS A 39 -5.44 -20.59 -13.30
CA HIS A 39 -6.25 -19.57 -13.96
C HIS A 39 -5.38 -18.59 -14.71
N ILE A 40 -5.77 -18.24 -15.92
CA ILE A 40 -5.15 -17.20 -16.74
C ILE A 40 -6.04 -15.97 -16.71
N ILE A 41 -5.44 -14.84 -16.31
CA ILE A 41 -6.12 -13.54 -16.16
C ILE A 41 -6.26 -12.87 -17.53
N ASP A 42 -7.41 -12.24 -17.79
CA ASP A 42 -7.65 -11.43 -18.97
C ASP A 42 -6.86 -10.11 -18.89
N LEU A 43 -5.77 -10.04 -19.66
CA LEU A 43 -4.90 -8.86 -19.68
C LEU A 43 -5.55 -7.64 -20.33
N HIS A 44 -6.51 -7.79 -21.25
CA HIS A 44 -7.23 -6.65 -21.81
C HIS A 44 -8.01 -5.91 -20.74
N LYS A 45 -8.70 -6.64 -19.86
CA LYS A 45 -9.40 -6.07 -18.72
C LYS A 45 -8.43 -5.47 -17.71
N THR A 46 -7.25 -6.08 -17.54
CA THR A 46 -6.20 -5.56 -16.67
C THR A 46 -5.70 -4.20 -17.14
N VAL A 47 -5.42 -4.03 -18.45
CA VAL A 47 -4.99 -2.74 -19.03
C VAL A 47 -6.04 -1.67 -18.80
N LEU A 48 -7.32 -1.96 -19.10
CA LEU A 48 -8.42 -1.01 -18.90
C LEU A 48 -8.52 -0.55 -17.43
N LYS A 49 -8.47 -1.50 -16.49
CA LYS A 49 -8.55 -1.19 -15.06
C LYS A 49 -7.30 -0.45 -14.53
N LEU A 50 -6.15 -0.72 -15.10
CA LEU A 50 -4.92 0.01 -14.79
C LEU A 50 -5.03 1.48 -15.22
N ASP A 51 -5.55 1.75 -16.41
CA ASP A 51 -5.74 3.11 -16.90
C ASP A 51 -6.80 3.88 -16.08
N GLU A 52 -7.91 3.23 -15.70
CA GLU A 52 -8.93 3.82 -14.81
C GLU A 52 -8.31 4.20 -13.45
N ALA A 53 -7.63 3.27 -12.80
CA ALA A 53 -7.00 3.50 -11.50
C ALA A 53 -5.91 4.58 -11.56
N ALA A 54 -5.10 4.56 -12.61
CA ALA A 54 -4.06 5.55 -12.80
C ALA A 54 -4.63 6.96 -13.04
N ASN A 55 -5.77 7.08 -13.75
CA ASN A 55 -6.44 8.37 -13.93
C ASN A 55 -7.03 8.88 -12.61
N ALA A 56 -7.62 8.00 -11.80
CA ALA A 56 -8.12 8.37 -10.48
C ALA A 56 -6.98 8.80 -9.53
N LEU A 57 -5.87 8.07 -9.50
CA LEU A 57 -4.67 8.45 -8.74
C LEU A 57 -4.08 9.79 -9.20
N LYS A 58 -4.07 10.03 -10.53
CA LYS A 58 -3.64 11.31 -11.10
C LYS A 58 -4.50 12.48 -10.63
N GLN A 59 -5.82 12.30 -10.53
CA GLN A 59 -6.73 13.33 -10.00
C GLN A 59 -6.44 13.62 -8.52
N ILE A 60 -6.23 12.59 -7.71
CA ILE A 60 -5.86 12.73 -6.30
C ILE A 60 -4.53 13.48 -6.17
N ALA A 61 -3.52 13.11 -6.95
CA ALA A 61 -2.21 13.76 -6.93
C ALA A 61 -2.29 15.23 -7.37
N LYS A 62 -3.09 15.54 -8.40
CA LYS A 62 -3.32 16.93 -8.86
C LYS A 62 -3.96 17.79 -7.77
N SER A 63 -4.76 17.23 -6.86
CA SER A 63 -5.34 17.96 -5.74
C SER A 63 -4.35 18.21 -4.58
N GLY A 64 -3.07 17.87 -4.75
CA GLY A 64 -2.03 18.02 -3.72
C GLY A 64 -2.16 17.04 -2.55
N ARG A 65 -3.07 16.07 -2.64
CA ARG A 65 -3.29 15.09 -1.57
C ARG A 65 -2.30 13.93 -1.71
N ARG A 66 -1.93 13.35 -0.57
CA ARG A 66 -0.99 12.22 -0.52
C ARG A 66 -1.71 10.88 -0.62
N VAL A 67 -1.11 9.96 -1.35
CA VAL A 67 -1.50 8.54 -1.44
C VAL A 67 -0.51 7.73 -0.62
N LEU A 68 -1.01 6.85 0.25
CA LEU A 68 -0.16 5.95 1.05
C LEU A 68 -0.01 4.62 0.33
N PHE A 69 1.22 4.23 0.04
CA PHE A 69 1.55 2.96 -0.59
C PHE A 69 1.90 1.89 0.45
N VAL A 70 1.33 0.69 0.30
CA VAL A 70 1.53 -0.43 1.24
C VAL A 70 1.95 -1.67 0.48
N ALA A 71 3.16 -2.16 0.78
CA ALA A 71 3.74 -3.33 0.12
C ALA A 71 4.69 -4.08 1.07
N THR A 72 4.17 -4.95 1.93
CA THR A 72 5.03 -5.75 2.84
C THR A 72 5.49 -7.08 2.22
N LYS A 73 5.07 -7.37 0.98
CA LYS A 73 5.51 -8.57 0.24
C LYS A 73 6.99 -8.44 -0.13
N LYS A 74 7.79 -9.45 0.19
CA LYS A 74 9.25 -9.42 -0.02
C LYS A 74 9.65 -9.03 -1.45
N GLN A 75 8.94 -9.54 -2.46
CA GLN A 75 9.21 -9.27 -3.87
C GLN A 75 8.89 -7.83 -4.30
N ALA A 76 7.93 -7.18 -3.63
CA ALA A 76 7.48 -5.83 -4.00
C ALA A 76 8.12 -4.73 -3.15
N LYS A 77 8.63 -5.07 -1.95
CA LYS A 77 9.10 -4.14 -0.93
C LYS A 77 10.15 -3.16 -1.46
N GLU A 78 11.21 -3.66 -2.09
CA GLU A 78 12.33 -2.85 -2.57
C GLU A 78 11.92 -1.99 -3.75
N ILE A 79 11.20 -2.58 -4.72
CA ILE A 79 10.73 -1.89 -5.92
C ILE A 79 9.80 -0.72 -5.54
N VAL A 80 8.86 -0.97 -4.61
CA VAL A 80 7.91 0.06 -4.15
C VAL A 80 8.63 1.14 -3.37
N ALA A 81 9.55 0.77 -2.46
CA ALA A 81 10.33 1.75 -1.69
C ALA A 81 11.10 2.70 -2.61
N GLU A 82 11.86 2.16 -3.58
CA GLU A 82 12.65 2.95 -4.52
C GLU A 82 11.78 3.89 -5.37
N LYS A 83 10.75 3.33 -6.04
CA LYS A 83 9.91 4.11 -6.96
C LYS A 83 9.07 5.16 -6.25
N ILE A 84 8.56 4.85 -5.05
CA ILE A 84 7.70 5.77 -4.31
C ILE A 84 8.50 6.84 -3.57
N ALA A 85 9.71 6.52 -3.07
CA ALA A 85 10.62 7.51 -2.53
C ALA A 85 10.99 8.57 -3.57
N ALA A 86 11.23 8.17 -4.82
CA ALA A 86 11.55 9.09 -5.93
C ALA A 86 10.45 10.13 -6.19
N ILE A 87 9.19 9.83 -5.91
CA ILE A 87 8.06 10.76 -6.09
C ILE A 87 7.63 11.47 -4.80
N GLY A 88 8.33 11.24 -3.67
CA GLY A 88 8.07 11.88 -2.38
C GLY A 88 6.73 11.50 -1.75
N MET A 89 6.15 10.35 -2.08
CA MET A 89 4.91 9.86 -1.47
C MET A 89 5.20 8.95 -0.27
N PRO A 90 4.32 8.92 0.75
CA PRO A 90 4.49 8.04 1.91
C PRO A 90 4.27 6.57 1.52
N TYR A 91 5.04 5.67 2.12
CA TYR A 91 4.91 4.23 1.90
C TYR A 91 5.18 3.42 3.17
N VAL A 92 4.68 2.19 3.20
CA VAL A 92 4.92 1.21 4.27
C VAL A 92 5.34 -0.11 3.64
N THR A 93 6.56 -0.54 3.93
CA THR A 93 7.16 -1.74 3.33
C THR A 93 7.59 -2.79 4.34
N GLU A 94 7.72 -2.44 5.62
CA GLU A 94 8.15 -3.39 6.65
C GLU A 94 6.97 -4.13 7.29
N ARG A 95 6.17 -3.42 8.04
CA ARG A 95 5.04 -3.98 8.75
C ARG A 95 3.93 -2.95 8.91
N TRP A 96 2.71 -3.32 8.60
CA TRP A 96 1.55 -2.52 8.96
C TRP A 96 1.32 -2.57 10.47
N ALA A 97 1.43 -1.44 11.14
CA ALA A 97 1.06 -1.34 12.54
C ALA A 97 -0.47 -1.27 12.67
N GLY A 98 -1.06 -2.10 13.54
CA GLY A 98 -2.49 -2.01 13.81
C GLY A 98 -2.86 -0.61 14.33
N GLY A 99 -3.92 -0.02 13.77
CA GLY A 99 -4.34 1.34 14.09
C GLY A 99 -3.58 2.44 13.33
N MET A 100 -2.83 2.10 12.29
CA MET A 100 -2.04 3.09 11.54
C MET A 100 -2.89 4.21 10.94
N LEU A 101 -4.10 3.91 10.53
CA LEU A 101 -5.09 4.90 10.05
C LEU A 101 -6.13 5.20 11.12
N THR A 102 -6.70 4.18 11.77
CA THR A 102 -7.78 4.33 12.74
C THR A 102 -7.34 4.98 14.05
N ASN A 103 -6.08 4.79 14.44
CA ASN A 103 -5.47 5.44 15.60
C ASN A 103 -4.26 6.31 15.19
N PHE A 104 -4.47 7.11 14.16
CA PHE A 104 -3.45 7.98 13.59
C PHE A 104 -2.77 8.92 14.62
N PRO A 105 -3.48 9.52 15.61
CA PRO A 105 -2.83 10.33 16.64
C PRO A 105 -1.73 9.61 17.40
N THR A 106 -1.90 8.33 17.72
CA THR A 106 -0.89 7.52 18.41
C THR A 106 0.33 7.26 17.51
N ILE A 107 0.11 6.99 16.23
CA ILE A 107 1.20 6.87 15.25
C ILE A 107 1.97 8.18 15.14
N ARG A 108 1.30 9.34 15.12
CA ARG A 108 1.93 10.66 15.13
C ARG A 108 2.76 10.91 16.39
N LYS A 109 2.30 10.44 17.55
CA LYS A 109 3.11 10.50 18.80
C LYS A 109 4.38 9.67 18.68
N ALA A 110 4.31 8.48 18.06
CA ALA A 110 5.48 7.63 17.84
C ALA A 110 6.49 8.27 16.85
N VAL A 111 6.01 8.89 15.79
CA VAL A 111 6.85 9.66 14.85
C VAL A 111 7.48 10.87 15.57
N LYS A 112 6.68 11.63 16.35
CA LYS A 112 7.22 12.74 17.15
C LYS A 112 8.29 12.28 18.14
N LYS A 113 8.12 11.10 18.77
CA LYS A 113 9.13 10.52 19.64
C LYS A 113 10.45 10.26 18.90
N MET A 114 10.40 9.79 17.65
CA MET A 114 11.59 9.59 16.83
C MET A 114 12.32 10.93 16.60
N SER A 115 11.62 11.98 16.19
CA SER A 115 12.23 13.31 16.00
C SER A 115 12.72 13.94 17.31
N THR A 116 12.10 13.61 18.46
CA THR A 116 12.60 14.06 19.77
C THR A 116 13.93 13.38 20.12
N ILE A 117 14.08 12.09 19.84
CA ILE A 117 15.34 11.36 20.03
C ILE A 117 16.44 11.97 19.14
N ASP A 118 16.11 12.28 17.87
CA ASP A 118 17.08 12.91 16.96
C ASP A 118 17.54 14.30 17.48
N LYS A 119 16.62 15.09 18.02
CA LYS A 119 16.96 16.38 18.66
C LYS A 119 17.86 16.18 19.88
N MET A 120 17.52 15.26 20.79
CA MET A 120 18.37 14.96 21.97
C MET A 120 19.78 14.54 21.60
N THR A 121 19.94 13.83 20.47
CA THR A 121 21.25 13.43 19.95
C THR A 121 22.03 14.64 19.45
N ASN A 122 21.35 15.60 18.77
CA ASN A 122 22.00 16.79 18.23
C ASN A 122 22.32 17.84 19.31
N ASP A 123 21.49 17.95 20.35
CA ASP A 123 21.63 18.92 21.43
C ASP A 123 22.64 18.49 22.53
N GLY A 124 23.32 17.33 22.36
CA GLY A 124 24.27 16.81 23.34
C GLY A 124 23.63 16.27 24.63
N THR A 125 22.32 16.41 24.80
CA THR A 125 21.60 15.87 25.99
C THR A 125 21.74 14.36 26.09
N PHE A 126 21.96 13.71 24.94
CA PHE A 126 22.20 12.26 24.87
C PHE A 126 23.46 11.81 25.63
N ASP A 127 24.43 12.69 25.83
CA ASP A 127 25.72 12.37 26.50
C ASP A 127 25.59 12.15 28.01
N ASN A 128 24.55 12.67 28.62
CA ASN A 128 24.25 12.52 30.02
C ASN A 128 23.67 11.14 30.41
N PHE A 129 23.25 10.33 29.41
CA PHE A 129 22.68 9.01 29.68
C PHE A 129 23.77 7.94 29.87
N SER A 130 23.44 6.91 30.66
CA SER A 130 24.30 5.74 30.80
C SER A 130 24.47 4.98 29.48
N LYS A 131 25.56 4.23 29.31
CA LYS A 131 25.81 3.42 28.09
C LYS A 131 24.65 2.49 27.75
N ARG A 132 24.00 1.90 28.77
CA ARG A 132 22.86 1.01 28.60
C ARG A 132 21.63 1.75 28.06
N GLU A 133 21.35 2.91 28.61
CA GLU A 133 20.21 3.74 28.16
C GLU A 133 20.44 4.26 26.74
N LYS A 134 21.63 4.75 26.40
CA LYS A 134 22.00 5.14 25.04
C LYS A 134 21.72 4.01 24.05
N LEU A 135 22.12 2.79 24.38
CA LEU A 135 21.88 1.63 23.53
C LEU A 135 20.39 1.30 23.38
N GLN A 136 19.60 1.41 24.45
CA GLN A 136 18.15 1.17 24.38
C GLN A 136 17.45 2.22 23.54
N ILE A 137 17.79 3.50 23.71
CA ILE A 137 17.22 4.61 22.93
C ILE A 137 17.59 4.46 21.46
N ALA A 138 18.85 4.15 21.15
CA ALA A 138 19.29 3.92 19.76
C ALA A 138 18.55 2.75 19.10
N ARG A 139 18.38 1.63 19.79
CA ARG A 139 17.57 0.49 19.29
C ARG A 139 16.11 0.87 19.07
N GLN A 140 15.52 1.66 19.99
CA GLN A 140 14.15 2.13 19.86
C GLN A 140 14.00 3.06 18.68
N ARG A 141 14.92 4.00 18.48
CA ARG A 141 14.94 4.90 17.31
C ARG A 141 15.03 4.11 16.01
N ALA A 142 16.01 3.19 15.90
CA ALA A 142 16.16 2.36 14.70
C ALA A 142 14.91 1.54 14.37
N LYS A 143 14.21 1.01 15.39
CA LYS A 143 12.94 0.30 15.20
C LYS A 143 11.82 1.21 14.72
N LEU A 144 11.73 2.43 15.25
CA LEU A 144 10.73 3.41 14.83
C LEU A 144 11.02 3.88 13.40
N GLU A 145 12.27 4.20 13.07
CA GLU A 145 12.69 4.61 11.74
C GLU A 145 12.40 3.54 10.69
N LYS A 146 12.75 2.29 10.97
CA LYS A 146 12.48 1.17 10.07
C LYS A 146 10.98 1.01 9.76
N ASN A 147 10.09 1.20 10.74
CA ASN A 147 8.67 0.96 10.57
C ASN A 147 7.87 2.21 10.16
N LEU A 148 8.29 3.40 10.56
CA LEU A 148 7.53 4.64 10.43
C LEU A 148 8.30 5.77 9.74
N GLY A 149 9.59 5.57 9.42
CA GLY A 149 10.41 6.61 8.80
C GLY A 149 9.83 7.12 7.49
N SER A 150 9.34 6.22 6.65
CA SER A 150 8.74 6.56 5.35
C SER A 150 7.39 7.31 5.44
N ILE A 151 6.77 7.37 6.61
CA ILE A 151 5.52 8.13 6.87
C ILE A 151 5.74 9.31 7.83
N ALA A 152 6.98 9.67 8.13
CA ALA A 152 7.30 10.76 9.07
C ALA A 152 6.64 12.07 8.65
N ASP A 153 6.62 12.38 7.35
CA ASP A 153 6.05 13.59 6.77
C ASP A 153 4.53 13.55 6.59
N LEU A 154 3.89 12.45 6.94
CA LEU A 154 2.45 12.33 6.82
C LEU A 154 1.76 13.04 8.00
N THR A 155 1.32 14.27 7.79
CA THR A 155 0.67 15.10 8.83
C THR A 155 -0.83 14.84 8.96
N ARG A 156 -1.48 14.38 7.90
CA ARG A 156 -2.93 14.11 7.81
C ARG A 156 -3.16 12.72 7.26
N LEU A 157 -4.36 12.19 7.45
CA LEU A 157 -4.78 10.93 6.83
C LEU A 157 -4.61 11.01 5.30
N PRO A 158 -4.15 9.92 4.66
CA PRO A 158 -3.99 9.87 3.22
C PRO A 158 -5.35 9.95 2.52
N ALA A 159 -5.37 10.54 1.32
CA ALA A 159 -6.59 10.63 0.51
C ALA A 159 -6.96 9.30 -0.15
N ALA A 160 -5.98 8.43 -0.34
CA ALA A 160 -6.16 7.09 -0.87
C ALA A 160 -5.08 6.14 -0.36
N LEU A 161 -5.38 4.86 -0.38
CA LEU A 161 -4.45 3.78 -0.08
C LEU A 161 -4.16 2.99 -1.36
N PHE A 162 -2.89 2.74 -1.64
CA PHE A 162 -2.46 1.82 -2.69
C PHE A 162 -1.83 0.58 -2.07
N VAL A 163 -2.37 -0.59 -2.36
CA VAL A 163 -2.00 -1.85 -1.69
C VAL A 163 -1.48 -2.87 -2.70
N VAL A 164 -0.34 -3.47 -2.41
CA VAL A 164 0.18 -4.60 -3.16
C VAL A 164 -0.12 -5.88 -2.37
N ASP A 165 -0.99 -6.72 -2.94
CA ASP A 165 -1.48 -7.96 -2.33
C ASP A 165 -2.42 -7.74 -1.12
N VAL A 166 -3.70 -7.62 -1.43
CA VAL A 166 -4.80 -7.37 -0.45
C VAL A 166 -4.87 -8.42 0.65
N GLN A 167 -4.54 -9.67 0.35
CA GLN A 167 -4.63 -10.73 1.33
C GLN A 167 -3.65 -10.50 2.47
N LYS A 168 -2.42 -10.16 2.12
CA LYS A 168 -1.36 -9.90 3.08
C LYS A 168 -1.62 -8.61 3.88
N GLU A 169 -2.15 -7.60 3.21
CA GLU A 169 -2.44 -6.28 3.78
C GLU A 169 -3.90 -6.11 4.22
N SER A 170 -4.56 -7.20 4.61
CA SER A 170 -5.99 -7.21 4.99
C SER A 170 -6.33 -6.21 6.10
N ASN A 171 -5.42 -5.98 7.04
CA ASN A 171 -5.60 -5.02 8.13
C ASN A 171 -5.62 -3.57 7.62
N ALA A 172 -4.70 -3.21 6.72
CA ALA A 172 -4.67 -1.90 6.10
C ALA A 172 -5.97 -1.60 5.35
N VAL A 173 -6.46 -2.57 4.60
CA VAL A 173 -7.73 -2.48 3.86
C VAL A 173 -8.93 -2.33 4.79
N LYS A 174 -8.99 -3.10 5.88
CA LYS A 174 -10.07 -3.00 6.88
C LYS A 174 -10.09 -1.61 7.54
N GLU A 175 -8.94 -1.07 7.90
CA GLU A 175 -8.83 0.27 8.48
C GLU A 175 -9.24 1.36 7.48
N ALA A 176 -8.77 1.28 6.24
CA ALA A 176 -9.15 2.23 5.20
C ALA A 176 -10.66 2.23 4.95
N LYS A 177 -11.30 1.04 4.93
CA LYS A 177 -12.76 0.92 4.79
C LYS A 177 -13.52 1.57 5.94
N ARG A 178 -13.05 1.41 7.18
CA ARG A 178 -13.68 2.06 8.36
C ARG A 178 -13.68 3.57 8.24
N LEU A 179 -12.64 4.14 7.65
CA LEU A 179 -12.47 5.58 7.47
C LEU A 179 -13.00 6.09 6.12
N ASN A 180 -13.65 5.24 5.32
CA ASN A 180 -14.11 5.55 3.96
C ASN A 180 -13.00 6.08 3.03
N ILE A 181 -11.75 5.65 3.25
CA ILE A 181 -10.62 5.99 2.37
C ILE A 181 -10.66 5.05 1.16
N PRO A 182 -10.62 5.58 -0.07
CA PRO A 182 -10.59 4.76 -1.28
C PRO A 182 -9.30 3.93 -1.32
N VAL A 183 -9.44 2.65 -1.71
CA VAL A 183 -8.34 1.70 -1.78
C VAL A 183 -8.13 1.25 -3.21
N PHE A 184 -6.93 1.47 -3.73
CA PHE A 184 -6.43 0.91 -4.98
C PHE A 184 -5.57 -0.31 -4.64
N ALA A 185 -5.75 -1.42 -5.35
CA ALA A 185 -5.02 -2.63 -4.99
C ALA A 185 -4.58 -3.43 -6.22
N MET A 186 -3.36 -3.96 -6.16
CA MET A 186 -2.94 -5.05 -7.03
C MET A 186 -3.44 -6.35 -6.45
N VAL A 187 -4.20 -7.10 -7.24
CA VAL A 187 -4.93 -8.29 -6.78
C VAL A 187 -4.71 -9.44 -7.76
N ASP A 188 -4.52 -10.61 -7.22
CA ASP A 188 -4.49 -11.88 -7.94
C ASP A 188 -5.84 -12.61 -7.83
N THR A 189 -6.01 -13.75 -8.52
CA THR A 189 -7.24 -14.55 -8.56
C THR A 189 -7.72 -15.09 -7.21
N PHE A 190 -6.92 -14.99 -6.15
CA PHE A 190 -7.20 -15.52 -4.81
C PHE A 190 -7.93 -14.55 -3.85
N VAL A 191 -8.46 -13.44 -4.28
CA VAL A 191 -8.95 -12.37 -3.37
C VAL A 191 -10.32 -12.63 -2.77
N ILE A 192 -10.42 -12.43 -1.44
CA ILE A 192 -11.64 -12.71 -0.65
C ILE A 192 -12.63 -11.53 -0.60
N GLN A 193 -12.28 -10.31 -1.01
CA GLN A 193 -13.13 -9.13 -0.80
C GLN A 193 -13.46 -8.31 -2.06
N PRO A 194 -14.77 -8.06 -2.33
CA PRO A 194 -15.21 -7.38 -3.55
C PRO A 194 -15.23 -5.85 -3.51
N THR A 195 -14.69 -5.23 -2.48
CA THR A 195 -14.86 -3.78 -2.22
C THR A 195 -13.58 -2.97 -2.47
N LEU A 196 -12.74 -3.38 -3.41
CA LEU A 196 -11.46 -2.74 -3.68
C LEU A 196 -11.43 -2.19 -5.10
N ILE A 197 -10.85 -1.00 -5.25
CA ILE A 197 -10.41 -0.52 -6.55
C ILE A 197 -9.17 -1.32 -6.90
N THR A 198 -9.31 -2.27 -7.79
CA THR A 198 -8.28 -3.24 -8.10
C THR A 198 -7.53 -2.82 -9.35
N LEU A 199 -6.22 -2.69 -9.27
CA LEU A 199 -5.36 -2.43 -10.43
C LEU A 199 -5.31 -3.59 -11.42
N SER A 200 -5.55 -4.79 -10.96
CA SER A 200 -5.81 -5.85 -11.91
C SER A 200 -7.28 -6.03 -12.16
N LEU A 201 -8.26 -5.38 -11.42
CA LEU A 201 -9.60 -5.84 -11.70
C LEU A 201 -10.84 -5.20 -11.08
N GLN A 202 -10.84 -4.33 -10.10
CA GLN A 202 -12.11 -3.71 -9.70
C GLN A 202 -12.01 -2.35 -9.03
N MET A 203 -12.75 -1.40 -9.60
CA MET A 203 -13.07 -0.12 -8.99
C MET A 203 -14.51 -0.19 -8.44
N THR A 204 -14.70 -0.24 -7.13
CA THR A 204 -16.01 0.02 -6.54
C THR A 204 -16.07 1.47 -6.07
N MET A 205 -16.54 2.36 -6.93
CA MET A 205 -17.14 3.60 -6.48
C MET A 205 -18.48 3.26 -5.82
N ARG A 206 -18.68 3.64 -4.57
CA ARG A 206 -20.04 3.79 -4.07
C ARG A 206 -20.70 4.93 -4.84
N PRO A 207 -21.95 4.75 -5.33
CA PRO A 207 -22.70 5.88 -5.84
C PRO A 207 -22.82 6.90 -4.70
N SER A 208 -22.49 8.16 -4.99
CA SER A 208 -22.82 9.28 -4.12
C SER A 208 -24.30 9.17 -3.78
N ARG A 209 -24.66 9.03 -2.49
CA ARG A 209 -26.01 9.31 -2.06
C ARG A 209 -26.26 10.78 -2.43
N SER A 210 -27.06 11.00 -3.44
CA SER A 210 -27.78 12.25 -3.63
C SER A 210 -28.63 12.45 -2.40
N LEU A 211 -28.42 13.56 -1.73
CA LEU A 211 -29.37 14.16 -0.77
C LEU A 211 -30.66 14.46 -1.49
#